data_b552cd319f9ff679df0a96ee3939f6b7
#
_entry.id   b552cd319f9ff679df0a96ee3939f6b7
#
_cell.length_a   1.000
_cell.length_b   1.000
_cell.length_c   1.000
_cell.angle_alpha   90.00
_cell.angle_beta   90.00
_cell.angle_gamma   90.00
#
_symmetry.space_group_name_H-M   'P 1'
#
loop_
_entity.id
_entity.type
_entity.pdbx_description
1 polymer ?
#
loop_
_entity_poly.entity_id
_entity_poly.type
_entity_poly.pdbx_seq_one_letter_code
_entity_poly.pdbx_strand_id
1 'polypeptide(L)'
;APRKELARRLLELSGFEGGLVFFTLGGADANENAVRLARQASRKPRGLVVTRDRSYHGASYMDMALSGDARTAHQVNADAWGVRHVPPPYSYRCPFGSGSAHECGDLAAAAVADCIDSEGADRVAAVLMESNAGSNGIVAPDSYWPMLREVTREHDVLLIADEVMSAFGRCGEWFAWQRHGEQGRPDIMTLAKGLT
;
A
#
# COMPACT_ATOMS: atom_id res chain seq x y z
N ALA A 1 19.34 16.94 16.74
CA ALA A 1 18.89 15.67 17.35
C ALA A 1 18.81 14.59 16.28
N PRO A 2 19.18 13.32 16.56
CA PRO A 2 19.25 12.25 15.55
C PRO A 2 17.96 12.07 14.74
N ARG A 3 16.80 12.12 15.39
CA ARG A 3 15.48 12.00 14.72
C ARG A 3 15.25 13.09 13.66
N LYS A 4 15.67 14.34 13.92
CA LYS A 4 15.54 15.43 12.96
C LYS A 4 16.41 15.19 11.72
N GLU A 5 17.62 14.70 11.92
CA GLU A 5 18.54 14.37 10.82
C GLU A 5 18.02 13.19 10.01
N LEU A 6 17.52 12.14 10.68
CA LEU A 6 16.92 11.00 9.99
C LEU A 6 15.70 11.42 9.17
N ALA A 7 14.80 12.24 9.75
CA ALA A 7 13.64 12.75 9.02
C ALA A 7 14.05 13.52 7.75
N ARG A 8 15.03 14.41 7.87
CA ARG A 8 15.54 15.18 6.72
C ARG A 8 16.06 14.25 5.63
N ARG A 9 16.89 13.26 5.98
CA ARG A 9 17.42 12.27 5.01
C ARG A 9 16.32 11.44 4.34
N LEU A 10 15.34 10.99 5.11
CA LEU A 10 14.22 10.23 4.54
C LEU A 10 13.42 11.05 3.53
N LEU A 11 13.15 12.32 3.83
CA LEU A 11 12.46 13.23 2.90
C LEU A 11 13.28 13.48 1.63
N GLU A 12 14.60 13.72 1.77
CA GLU A 12 15.49 13.91 0.63
C GLU A 12 15.56 12.65 -0.26
N LEU A 13 15.74 11.47 0.33
CA LEU A 13 15.84 10.21 -0.41
C LEU A 13 14.53 9.82 -1.10
N SER A 14 13.40 10.16 -0.48
CA SER A 14 12.08 9.82 -1.00
C SER A 14 11.48 10.86 -1.95
N GLY A 15 12.09 12.05 -2.07
CA GLY A 15 11.52 13.12 -2.90
C GLY A 15 10.19 13.70 -2.38
N PHE A 16 9.83 13.46 -1.13
CA PHE A 16 8.63 14.05 -0.51
C PHE A 16 8.90 15.48 -0.06
N GLU A 17 9.02 16.39 -1.02
CA GLU A 17 9.23 17.81 -0.74
C GLU A 17 8.08 18.39 0.09
N GLY A 18 8.43 19.08 1.20
CA GLY A 18 7.43 19.59 2.13
C GLY A 18 6.71 18.54 2.98
N GLY A 19 7.10 17.27 2.86
CA GLY A 19 6.54 16.18 3.62
C GLY A 19 6.92 16.20 5.11
N LEU A 20 6.30 15.31 5.86
CA LEU A 20 6.54 15.11 7.29
C LEU A 20 6.87 13.65 7.57
N VAL A 21 7.74 13.41 8.55
CA VAL A 21 8.05 12.09 9.07
C VAL A 21 7.43 11.91 10.45
N PHE A 22 6.57 10.91 10.56
CA PHE A 22 5.96 10.49 11.82
C PHE A 22 6.64 9.20 12.30
N PHE A 23 7.37 9.27 13.43
CA PHE A 23 8.08 8.13 13.98
C PHE A 23 7.16 7.25 14.82
N THR A 24 7.23 5.95 14.58
CA THR A 24 6.45 4.89 15.23
C THR A 24 7.37 3.83 15.82
N LEU A 25 6.79 2.79 16.45
CA LEU A 25 7.54 1.71 17.09
C LEU A 25 7.90 0.56 16.12
N GLY A 26 7.26 0.49 14.96
CA GLY A 26 7.50 -0.57 13.98
C GLY A 26 6.55 -0.48 12.79
N GLY A 27 6.65 -1.46 11.87
CA GLY A 27 5.87 -1.48 10.63
C GLY A 27 4.36 -1.52 10.85
N ALA A 28 3.89 -2.36 11.78
CA ALA A 28 2.49 -2.45 12.15
C ALA A 28 1.95 -1.11 12.65
N ASP A 29 2.62 -0.50 13.63
CA ASP A 29 2.25 0.80 14.15
C ASP A 29 2.31 1.90 13.05
N ALA A 30 3.27 1.80 12.12
CA ALA A 30 3.34 2.71 10.97
C ALA A 30 2.13 2.57 10.05
N ASN A 31 1.70 1.35 9.73
CA ASN A 31 0.56 1.10 8.85
C ASN A 31 -0.76 1.56 9.49
N GLU A 32 -1.01 1.25 10.76
CA GLU A 32 -2.18 1.75 11.48
C GLU A 32 -2.23 3.29 11.50
N ASN A 33 -1.10 3.94 11.79
CA ASN A 33 -1.02 5.39 11.77
C ASN A 33 -1.20 5.98 10.35
N ALA A 34 -0.69 5.31 9.31
CA ALA A 34 -0.90 5.72 7.92
C ALA A 34 -2.39 5.69 7.55
N VAL A 35 -3.12 4.63 7.90
CA VAL A 35 -4.57 4.55 7.71
C VAL A 35 -5.30 5.64 8.48
N ARG A 36 -4.93 5.87 9.75
CA ARG A 36 -5.52 6.94 10.57
C ARG A 36 -5.29 8.32 9.93
N LEU A 37 -4.07 8.59 9.47
CA LEU A 37 -3.73 9.85 8.81
C LEU A 37 -4.45 10.01 7.47
N ALA A 38 -4.55 8.94 6.68
CA ALA A 38 -5.28 8.96 5.41
C ALA A 38 -6.77 9.27 5.61
N ARG A 39 -7.42 8.63 6.58
CA ARG A 39 -8.82 8.93 6.95
C ARG A 39 -9.03 10.38 7.37
N GLN A 40 -8.05 10.94 8.06
CA GLN A 40 -8.09 12.34 8.51
C GLN A 40 -7.84 13.31 7.35
N ALA A 41 -6.83 13.06 6.53
CA ALA A 41 -6.43 13.91 5.40
C ALA A 41 -7.50 13.92 4.30
N SER A 42 -8.09 12.77 3.99
CA SER A 42 -9.20 12.65 3.03
C SER A 42 -10.54 13.21 3.54
N ARG A 43 -10.60 13.61 4.81
CA ARG A 43 -11.86 14.01 5.50
C ARG A 43 -12.92 12.92 5.52
N LYS A 44 -12.51 11.66 5.41
CA LYS A 44 -13.36 10.46 5.46
C LYS A 44 -13.05 9.67 6.75
N PRO A 45 -13.50 10.12 7.95
CA PRO A 45 -13.02 9.58 9.25
C PRO A 45 -13.38 8.11 9.47
N ARG A 46 -14.35 7.58 8.74
CA ARG A 46 -14.73 6.17 8.71
C ARG A 46 -14.53 5.56 7.33
N GLY A 47 -13.71 6.20 6.49
CA GLY A 47 -13.47 5.77 5.13
C GLY A 47 -12.89 4.36 5.07
N LEU A 48 -13.32 3.63 4.06
CA LEU A 48 -12.84 2.29 3.76
C LEU A 48 -11.38 2.35 3.34
N VAL A 49 -10.69 1.24 3.52
CA VAL A 49 -9.33 1.02 3.00
C VAL A 49 -9.35 -0.19 2.08
N VAL A 50 -8.90 0.00 0.85
CA VAL A 50 -8.74 -1.09 -0.10
C VAL A 50 -7.31 -1.63 0.02
N THR A 51 -7.18 -2.93 0.15
CA THR A 51 -5.92 -3.67 0.17
C THR A 51 -6.07 -4.91 -0.70
N ARG A 52 -5.16 -5.86 -0.62
CA ARG A 52 -5.25 -7.06 -1.48
C ARG A 52 -5.13 -8.35 -0.68
N ASP A 53 -5.64 -9.41 -1.26
CA ASP A 53 -5.34 -10.77 -0.83
C ASP A 53 -3.84 -11.05 -0.93
N ARG A 54 -3.34 -11.94 -0.08
CA ARG A 54 -1.93 -12.33 -0.03
C ARG A 54 -0.98 -11.16 0.28
N SER A 55 -1.43 -10.18 1.06
CA SER A 55 -0.61 -9.11 1.62
C SER A 55 -0.32 -9.34 3.09
N TYR A 56 0.68 -8.63 3.62
CA TYR A 56 0.99 -8.64 5.05
C TYR A 56 1.41 -7.27 5.54
N HIS A 57 0.63 -6.69 6.44
CA HIS A 57 0.84 -5.33 6.93
C HIS A 57 1.17 -5.27 8.43
N GLY A 58 1.06 -6.38 9.14
CA GLY A 58 1.33 -6.48 10.58
C GLY A 58 0.44 -7.49 11.28
N ALA A 59 0.48 -7.49 12.62
CA ALA A 59 -0.24 -8.43 13.45
C ALA A 59 -1.03 -7.77 14.59
N SER A 60 -1.21 -6.46 14.58
CA SER A 60 -2.25 -5.80 15.38
C SER A 60 -3.63 -6.09 14.79
N TYR A 61 -4.71 -5.80 15.50
CA TYR A 61 -6.05 -6.12 14.99
C TYR A 61 -6.40 -5.42 13.69
N MET A 62 -6.02 -4.14 13.54
CA MET A 62 -6.23 -3.43 12.29
C MET A 62 -5.32 -3.97 11.17
N ASP A 63 -4.05 -4.24 11.48
CA ASP A 63 -3.13 -4.79 10.48
C ASP A 63 -3.50 -6.21 10.05
N MET A 64 -4.05 -7.04 10.94
CA MET A 64 -4.61 -8.33 10.57
C MET A 64 -5.80 -8.17 9.62
N ALA A 65 -6.63 -7.14 9.85
CA ALA A 65 -7.73 -6.83 8.93
C ALA A 65 -7.22 -6.33 7.58
N LEU A 66 -6.14 -5.51 7.56
CA LEU A 66 -5.48 -5.05 6.34
C LEU A 66 -4.76 -6.17 5.59
N SER A 67 -4.26 -7.18 6.31
CA SER A 67 -3.51 -8.28 5.73
C SER A 67 -4.44 -9.30 5.06
N GLY A 68 -4.21 -9.58 3.78
CA GLY A 68 -4.86 -10.67 3.06
C GLY A 68 -4.12 -12.01 3.21
N ASP A 69 -3.36 -12.17 4.27
CA ASP A 69 -2.58 -13.38 4.56
C ASP A 69 -3.48 -14.47 5.16
N ALA A 70 -3.46 -15.66 4.56
CA ALA A 70 -4.26 -16.80 5.01
C ALA A 70 -3.99 -17.21 6.47
N ARG A 71 -2.84 -16.85 7.02
CA ARG A 71 -2.50 -17.11 8.43
C ARG A 71 -3.32 -16.28 9.41
N THR A 72 -3.80 -15.11 8.99
CA THR A 72 -4.49 -14.14 9.85
C THR A 72 -5.93 -13.84 9.42
N ALA A 73 -6.29 -14.11 8.17
CA ALA A 73 -7.59 -13.75 7.60
C ALA A 73 -8.81 -14.29 8.39
N HIS A 74 -8.65 -15.42 9.09
CA HIS A 74 -9.71 -16.00 9.92
C HIS A 74 -9.77 -15.45 11.36
N GLN A 75 -8.83 -14.60 11.75
CA GLN A 75 -8.73 -14.10 13.14
C GLN A 75 -9.47 -12.79 13.36
N VAL A 76 -9.78 -12.06 12.28
CA VAL A 76 -10.49 -10.79 12.32
C VAL A 76 -11.52 -10.70 11.21
N ASN A 77 -12.57 -9.93 11.47
CA ASN A 77 -13.53 -9.55 10.44
C ASN A 77 -13.09 -8.24 9.79
N ALA A 78 -12.54 -8.31 8.58
CA ALA A 78 -12.05 -7.15 7.82
C ALA A 78 -13.16 -6.11 7.57
N ASP A 79 -14.40 -6.55 7.30
CA ASP A 79 -15.53 -5.66 7.07
C ASP A 79 -15.83 -4.78 8.29
N ALA A 80 -15.70 -5.33 9.50
CA ALA A 80 -15.92 -4.58 10.74
C ALA A 80 -14.90 -3.43 10.91
N TRP A 81 -13.75 -3.55 10.27
CA TRP A 81 -12.70 -2.52 10.27
C TRP A 81 -12.75 -1.60 9.06
N GLY A 82 -13.71 -1.82 8.16
CA GLY A 82 -13.84 -1.06 6.92
C GLY A 82 -12.72 -1.34 5.94
N VAL A 83 -12.33 -2.61 5.80
CA VAL A 83 -11.29 -3.05 4.86
C VAL A 83 -11.92 -3.88 3.74
N ARG A 84 -11.45 -3.67 2.53
CA ARG A 84 -11.81 -4.45 1.34
C ARG A 84 -10.56 -5.06 0.73
N HIS A 85 -10.63 -6.33 0.40
CA HIS A 85 -9.55 -7.04 -0.27
C HIS A 85 -9.88 -7.24 -1.75
N VAL A 86 -8.89 -7.00 -2.61
CA VAL A 86 -8.94 -7.27 -4.04
C VAL A 86 -7.94 -8.35 -4.41
N PRO A 87 -8.10 -9.04 -5.56
CA PRO A 87 -7.14 -10.04 -6.00
C PRO A 87 -5.74 -9.45 -6.25
N PRO A 88 -4.65 -10.21 -5.98
CA PRO A 88 -3.28 -9.74 -6.12
C PRO A 88 -2.79 -9.78 -7.58
N PRO A 89 -1.80 -8.93 -7.96
CA PRO A 89 -1.11 -8.98 -9.25
C PRO A 89 -0.11 -10.14 -9.29
N TYR A 90 -0.60 -11.37 -9.14
CA TYR A 90 0.24 -12.57 -9.01
C TYR A 90 0.34 -13.33 -10.34
N SER A 91 1.18 -12.85 -11.25
CA SER A 91 1.29 -13.36 -12.62
C SER A 91 1.64 -14.85 -12.72
N TYR A 92 2.38 -15.41 -11.75
CA TYR A 92 2.70 -16.84 -11.73
C TYR A 92 1.43 -17.73 -11.60
N ARG A 93 0.40 -17.22 -10.90
CA ARG A 93 -0.93 -17.84 -10.76
C ARG A 93 -1.96 -16.73 -10.78
N CYS A 94 -2.14 -16.12 -11.96
CA CYS A 94 -2.99 -14.96 -12.12
C CYS A 94 -4.43 -15.27 -11.72
N PRO A 95 -5.00 -14.57 -10.74
CA PRO A 95 -6.36 -14.81 -10.28
C PRO A 95 -7.42 -14.48 -11.34
N PHE A 96 -7.05 -13.72 -12.37
CA PHE A 96 -7.91 -13.33 -13.48
C PHE A 96 -7.81 -14.27 -14.70
N GLY A 97 -6.96 -15.30 -14.64
CA GLY A 97 -6.76 -16.22 -15.75
C GLY A 97 -5.97 -15.65 -16.94
N SER A 98 -5.28 -14.52 -16.74
CA SER A 98 -4.46 -13.89 -17.78
C SER A 98 -3.30 -14.77 -18.22
N GLY A 99 -2.99 -14.75 -19.51
CA GLY A 99 -1.85 -15.45 -20.11
C GLY A 99 -0.53 -14.65 -20.07
N SER A 100 -0.56 -13.38 -19.63
CA SER A 100 0.64 -12.54 -19.55
C SER A 100 0.79 -11.84 -18.20
N ALA A 101 2.05 -11.55 -17.84
CA ALA A 101 2.31 -10.80 -16.61
C ALA A 101 1.77 -9.38 -16.69
N HIS A 102 1.94 -8.71 -17.82
CA HIS A 102 1.46 -7.35 -18.04
C HIS A 102 -0.05 -7.27 -17.83
N GLU A 103 -0.82 -8.08 -18.56
CA GLU A 103 -2.27 -8.12 -18.44
C GLU A 103 -2.75 -8.47 -17.02
N CYS A 104 -2.02 -9.36 -16.32
CA CYS A 104 -2.33 -9.66 -14.92
C CYS A 104 -2.16 -8.42 -14.01
N GLY A 105 -1.16 -7.59 -14.29
CA GLY A 105 -0.96 -6.32 -13.58
C GLY A 105 -2.10 -5.34 -13.84
N ASP A 106 -2.49 -5.19 -15.09
CA ASP A 106 -3.56 -4.28 -15.53
C ASP A 106 -4.91 -4.68 -14.92
N LEU A 107 -5.26 -5.97 -14.98
CA LEU A 107 -6.48 -6.50 -14.39
C LEU A 107 -6.51 -6.34 -12.86
N ALA A 108 -5.36 -6.49 -12.20
CA ALA A 108 -5.29 -6.27 -10.76
C ALA A 108 -5.46 -4.80 -10.37
N ALA A 109 -4.97 -3.87 -11.18
CA ALA A 109 -5.20 -2.44 -10.96
C ALA A 109 -6.67 -2.08 -11.27
N ALA A 110 -7.26 -2.63 -12.33
CA ALA A 110 -8.67 -2.48 -12.65
C ALA A 110 -9.59 -2.98 -11.52
N ALA A 111 -9.25 -4.11 -10.90
CA ALA A 111 -10.01 -4.63 -9.74
C ALA A 111 -10.01 -3.67 -8.54
N VAL A 112 -8.99 -2.83 -8.40
CA VAL A 112 -9.00 -1.75 -7.38
C VAL A 112 -9.98 -0.66 -7.78
N ALA A 113 -10.02 -0.25 -9.05
CA ALA A 113 -10.99 0.72 -9.55
C ALA A 113 -12.42 0.22 -9.36
N ASP A 114 -12.71 -1.02 -9.78
CA ASP A 114 -14.03 -1.66 -9.63
C ASP A 114 -14.47 -1.70 -8.15
N CYS A 115 -13.54 -1.98 -7.24
CA CYS A 115 -13.81 -1.97 -5.80
C CYS A 115 -14.14 -0.56 -5.30
N ILE A 116 -13.40 0.46 -5.72
CA ILE A 116 -13.67 1.85 -5.34
C ILE A 116 -15.03 2.31 -5.89
N ASP A 117 -15.32 1.99 -7.14
CA ASP A 117 -16.61 2.34 -7.79
C ASP A 117 -17.79 1.67 -7.09
N SER A 118 -17.67 0.39 -6.76
CA SER A 118 -18.74 -0.37 -6.10
C SER A 118 -19.03 0.11 -4.68
N GLU A 119 -18.00 0.55 -3.95
CA GLU A 119 -18.15 1.08 -2.59
C GLU A 119 -18.53 2.57 -2.57
N GLY A 120 -18.25 3.29 -3.66
CA GLY A 120 -18.35 4.73 -3.79
C GLY A 120 -17.05 5.43 -3.36
N ALA A 121 -16.45 6.20 -4.27
CA ALA A 121 -15.15 6.85 -4.04
C ALA A 121 -15.17 7.81 -2.83
N ASP A 122 -16.28 8.44 -2.55
CA ASP A 122 -16.51 9.30 -1.37
C ASP A 122 -16.41 8.55 -0.04
N ARG A 123 -16.56 7.23 -0.06
CA ARG A 123 -16.47 6.35 1.11
C ARG A 123 -15.09 5.68 1.26
N VAL A 124 -14.22 5.71 0.24
CA VAL A 124 -12.89 5.11 0.29
C VAL A 124 -11.87 6.18 0.65
N ALA A 125 -11.15 5.99 1.77
CA ALA A 125 -10.14 6.93 2.23
C ALA A 125 -8.77 6.67 1.60
N ALA A 126 -8.41 5.40 1.43
CA ALA A 126 -7.11 5.02 0.93
C ALA A 126 -7.09 3.64 0.26
N VAL A 127 -6.11 3.46 -0.60
CA VAL A 127 -5.60 2.17 -1.07
C VAL A 127 -4.25 1.94 -0.38
N LEU A 128 -4.08 0.81 0.32
CA LEU A 128 -2.84 0.45 1.00
C LEU A 128 -2.25 -0.80 0.34
N MET A 129 -1.08 -0.67 -0.28
CA MET A 129 -0.44 -1.75 -1.03
C MET A 129 1.06 -1.82 -0.74
N GLU A 130 1.59 -3.04 -0.70
CA GLU A 130 3.02 -3.28 -0.79
C GLU A 130 3.46 -3.09 -2.25
N SER A 131 4.51 -2.31 -2.50
CA SER A 131 5.11 -2.18 -3.85
C SER A 131 5.59 -3.54 -4.37
N ASN A 132 6.12 -4.36 -3.44
CA ASN A 132 6.41 -5.78 -3.65
C ASN A 132 6.08 -6.54 -2.37
N ALA A 133 5.27 -7.59 -2.46
CA ALA A 133 4.84 -8.38 -1.30
C ALA A 133 5.93 -9.37 -0.85
N GLY A 134 6.82 -8.90 0.01
CA GLY A 134 7.93 -9.71 0.52
C GLY A 134 7.49 -10.97 1.27
N SER A 135 6.41 -10.89 2.03
CA SER A 135 5.91 -12.02 2.85
C SER A 135 5.35 -13.17 2.02
N ASN A 136 4.77 -12.87 0.87
CA ASN A 136 4.11 -13.83 0.00
C ASN A 136 4.86 -14.05 -1.33
N GLY A 137 6.02 -13.40 -1.53
CA GLY A 137 6.86 -13.55 -2.70
C GLY A 137 6.19 -13.07 -4.00
N ILE A 138 5.31 -12.07 -3.92
CA ILE A 138 4.64 -11.50 -5.09
C ILE A 138 5.42 -10.27 -5.54
N VAL A 139 6.06 -10.37 -6.69
CA VAL A 139 6.61 -9.24 -7.43
C VAL A 139 5.55 -8.83 -8.45
N ALA A 140 4.98 -7.65 -8.26
CA ALA A 140 3.98 -7.15 -9.17
C ALA A 140 4.58 -6.85 -10.56
N PRO A 141 3.84 -7.10 -11.65
CA PRO A 141 4.24 -6.64 -12.98
C PRO A 141 4.47 -5.12 -13.02
N ASP A 142 5.39 -4.67 -13.88
CA ASP A 142 5.79 -3.25 -13.94
C ASP A 142 4.63 -2.32 -14.31
N SER A 143 3.60 -2.81 -15.00
CA SER A 143 2.39 -2.05 -15.32
C SER A 143 1.50 -1.76 -14.10
N TYR A 144 1.52 -2.63 -13.09
CA TYR A 144 0.58 -2.57 -11.97
C TYR A 144 0.65 -1.27 -11.16
N TRP A 145 1.84 -0.88 -10.71
CA TRP A 145 1.98 0.25 -9.79
C TRP A 145 1.63 1.60 -10.42
N PRO A 146 2.07 1.92 -11.68
CA PRO A 146 1.65 3.14 -12.35
C PRO A 146 0.14 3.22 -12.57
N MET A 147 -0.51 2.14 -13.01
CA MET A 147 -1.96 2.08 -13.18
C MET A 147 -2.69 2.24 -11.85
N LEU A 148 -2.21 1.57 -10.79
CA LEU A 148 -2.77 1.73 -9.45
C LEU A 148 -2.73 3.20 -8.99
N ARG A 149 -1.61 3.89 -9.28
CA ARG A 149 -1.49 5.31 -8.94
C ARG A 149 -2.45 6.19 -9.76
N GLU A 150 -2.64 5.88 -11.03
CA GLU A 150 -3.62 6.55 -11.89
C GLU A 150 -5.04 6.38 -11.34
N VAL A 151 -5.44 5.13 -11.06
CA VAL A 151 -6.74 4.80 -10.43
C VAL A 151 -6.97 5.61 -9.16
N THR A 152 -5.99 5.67 -8.25
CA THR A 152 -6.16 6.40 -6.99
C THR A 152 -6.30 7.91 -7.18
N ARG A 153 -5.63 8.48 -8.20
CA ARG A 153 -5.77 9.91 -8.55
C ARG A 153 -7.13 10.23 -9.17
N GLU A 154 -7.58 9.41 -10.10
CA GLU A 154 -8.87 9.59 -10.76
C GLU A 154 -10.05 9.58 -9.78
N HIS A 155 -9.96 8.77 -8.72
CA HIS A 155 -11.00 8.62 -7.72
C HIS A 155 -10.83 9.53 -6.49
N ASP A 156 -9.81 10.39 -6.45
CA ASP A 156 -9.45 11.21 -5.28
C ASP A 156 -9.32 10.37 -3.99
N VAL A 157 -8.60 9.23 -4.11
CA VAL A 157 -8.29 8.29 -3.03
C VAL A 157 -6.80 8.30 -2.77
N LEU A 158 -6.39 8.31 -1.49
CA LEU A 158 -4.98 8.33 -1.14
C LEU A 158 -4.31 6.98 -1.37
N LEU A 159 -3.08 6.99 -1.92
CA LEU A 159 -2.25 5.80 -2.05
C LEU A 159 -1.24 5.73 -0.90
N ILE A 160 -1.31 4.65 -0.13
CA ILE A 160 -0.32 4.31 0.91
C ILE A 160 0.57 3.20 0.37
N ALA A 161 1.87 3.46 0.26
CA ALA A 161 2.86 2.44 -0.05
C ALA A 161 3.40 1.81 1.23
N ASP A 162 3.13 0.53 1.44
CA ASP A 162 3.81 -0.24 2.47
C ASP A 162 5.18 -0.68 1.95
N GLU A 163 6.20 0.08 2.31
CA GLU A 163 7.60 -0.15 1.96
C GLU A 163 8.41 -0.82 3.08
N VAL A 164 7.71 -1.40 4.07
CA VAL A 164 8.33 -2.07 5.22
C VAL A 164 9.30 -3.19 4.80
N MET A 165 8.98 -3.92 3.73
CA MET A 165 9.83 -4.98 3.17
C MET A 165 10.66 -4.53 1.97
N SER A 166 10.15 -3.61 1.17
CA SER A 166 10.66 -3.30 -0.17
C SER A 166 11.67 -2.15 -0.21
N ALA A 167 11.70 -1.32 0.84
CA ALA A 167 12.60 -0.17 0.93
C ALA A 167 14.08 -0.54 1.19
N PHE A 168 14.91 0.49 1.18
CA PHE A 168 16.33 0.47 1.55
C PHE A 168 17.18 -0.49 0.71
N GLY A 169 17.01 -0.42 -0.61
CA GLY A 169 17.80 -1.18 -1.58
C GLY A 169 17.29 -2.60 -1.85
N ARG A 170 16.24 -3.07 -1.17
CA ARG A 170 15.68 -4.41 -1.36
C ARG A 170 15.27 -4.67 -2.82
N CYS A 171 14.73 -3.67 -3.47
CA CYS A 171 14.23 -3.74 -4.85
C CYS A 171 15.10 -2.94 -5.85
N GLY A 172 16.33 -2.57 -5.47
CA GLY A 172 17.27 -1.86 -6.33
C GLY A 172 17.29 -0.33 -6.15
N GLU A 173 16.22 0.24 -5.62
CA GLU A 173 16.09 1.66 -5.31
C GLU A 173 16.00 1.89 -3.79
N TRP A 174 16.10 3.14 -3.32
CA TRP A 174 15.86 3.44 -1.91
C TRP A 174 14.47 3.02 -1.46
N PHE A 175 13.46 3.25 -2.31
CA PHE A 175 12.08 2.82 -2.12
C PHE A 175 11.57 2.18 -3.41
N ALA A 176 10.88 1.05 -3.31
CA ALA A 176 10.53 0.26 -4.50
C ALA A 176 9.62 1.02 -5.48
N TRP A 177 8.76 1.92 -5.00
CA TRP A 177 7.92 2.75 -5.86
C TRP A 177 8.74 3.64 -6.82
N GLN A 178 9.99 4.02 -6.47
CA GLN A 178 10.85 4.88 -7.29
C GLN A 178 11.22 4.25 -8.64
N ARG A 179 11.13 2.93 -8.78
CA ARG A 179 11.29 2.24 -10.06
C ARG A 179 10.31 2.71 -11.13
N HIS A 180 9.20 3.31 -10.70
CA HIS A 180 8.14 3.78 -11.59
C HIS A 180 8.19 5.30 -11.80
N GLY A 181 9.24 5.98 -11.32
CA GLY A 181 9.39 7.43 -11.44
C GLY A 181 8.36 8.24 -10.62
N GLU A 182 8.33 9.54 -10.85
CA GLU A 182 7.44 10.47 -10.13
C GLU A 182 5.94 10.16 -10.29
N GLN A 183 5.56 9.58 -11.41
CA GLN A 183 4.17 9.16 -11.64
C GLN A 183 3.72 8.07 -10.67
N GLY A 184 4.66 7.26 -10.15
CA GLY A 184 4.37 6.21 -9.18
C GLY A 184 4.40 6.66 -7.72
N ARG A 185 4.69 7.95 -7.43
CA ARG A 185 4.85 8.44 -6.06
C ARG A 185 3.56 8.32 -5.25
N PRO A 186 3.58 7.61 -4.10
CA PRO A 186 2.44 7.50 -3.21
C PRO A 186 2.21 8.81 -2.42
N ASP A 187 1.07 8.92 -1.75
CA ASP A 187 0.76 10.04 -0.86
C ASP A 187 1.33 9.83 0.54
N ILE A 188 1.38 8.57 0.97
CA ILE A 188 1.93 8.16 2.27
C ILE A 188 2.83 6.94 2.04
N MET A 189 3.93 6.85 2.78
CA MET A 189 4.82 5.70 2.74
C MET A 189 5.13 5.23 4.17
N THR A 190 5.04 3.92 4.41
CA THR A 190 5.38 3.32 5.70
C THR A 190 6.69 2.56 5.61
N LEU A 191 7.53 2.70 6.64
CA LEU A 191 8.90 2.19 6.69
C LEU A 191 9.17 1.46 8.01
N ALA A 192 9.99 0.43 7.95
CA ALA A 192 10.56 -0.25 9.12
C ALA A 192 11.76 -1.11 8.67
N LYS A 193 12.00 -2.22 9.33
CA LYS A 193 13.03 -3.24 8.99
C LYS A 193 14.38 -2.65 8.57
N GLY A 194 14.59 -2.37 7.30
CA GLY A 194 15.85 -1.84 6.76
C GLY A 194 16.22 -0.44 7.26
N LEU A 195 15.32 0.24 7.96
CA LEU A 195 15.57 1.55 8.56
C LEU A 195 16.44 1.48 9.82
N THR A 196 16.42 0.35 10.55
CA THR A 196 17.10 0.16 11.86
C THR A 196 18.00 -1.06 11.89
#